data_646819980aa318308f628cc0fdf90710
#
_entry.id   646819980aa318308f628cc0fdf90710
#
_cell.length_a   1.000
_cell.length_b   1.000
_cell.length_c   1.000
_cell.angle_alpha   90.00
_cell.angle_beta   90.00
_cell.angle_gamma   90.00
#
_symmetry.space_group_name_H-M   'P 1'
#
loop_
_entity.id
_entity.type
_entity.pdbx_description
1 polymer ?
#
loop_
_entity_poly.entity_id
_entity_poly.type
_entity_poly.pdbx_seq_one_letter_code
_entity_poly.pdbx_strand_id
1 'polypeptide(L)'
;MSQNRGFYIALTIFLIPILVISLSTAWYYLGFGPKTKVNYGDLIEPSLYLGELDLELDYQYLDIDSMERKWMLITFIKDKCDESCLETIYIARQVNVLLSREQGRFKRYVASTADQLKILEPSLISNYENLNFITINNLDLVESKFKESKVNLFQSTNLFVADPLGNVILYYSGDIDGKKLLADLKKLLKASKIG
;
A
#
# COMPACT_ATOMS: atom_id res chain seq x y z
N MET A 1 -19.76 -21.95 -59.44
CA MET A 1 -18.82 -21.09 -58.70
C MET A 1 -19.38 -20.52 -57.36
N SER A 2 -20.51 -20.98 -56.83
CA SER A 2 -21.09 -20.42 -55.58
C SER A 2 -20.78 -21.21 -54.28
N GLN A 3 -20.35 -22.47 -54.43
CA GLN A 3 -20.19 -23.38 -53.30
C GLN A 3 -19.04 -23.02 -52.33
N ASN A 4 -18.00 -22.34 -52.85
CA ASN A 4 -16.83 -21.95 -52.05
C ASN A 4 -17.03 -20.65 -51.24
N ARG A 5 -18.04 -19.84 -51.58
CA ARG A 5 -18.29 -18.55 -50.94
C ARG A 5 -18.76 -18.72 -49.48
N GLY A 6 -19.60 -19.69 -49.20
CA GLY A 6 -20.03 -20.01 -47.83
C GLY A 6 -18.90 -20.52 -46.95
N PHE A 7 -18.00 -21.33 -47.50
CA PHE A 7 -16.83 -21.83 -46.81
C PHE A 7 -15.87 -20.69 -46.40
N TYR A 8 -15.58 -19.75 -47.31
CA TYR A 8 -14.73 -18.61 -46.98
C TYR A 8 -15.34 -17.67 -45.96
N ILE A 9 -16.65 -17.47 -46.00
CA ILE A 9 -17.38 -16.68 -44.98
C ILE A 9 -17.28 -17.34 -43.60
N ALA A 10 -17.55 -18.66 -43.54
CA ALA A 10 -17.39 -19.39 -42.28
C ALA A 10 -15.95 -19.35 -41.75
N LEU A 11 -14.96 -19.54 -42.63
CA LEU A 11 -13.54 -19.47 -42.26
C LEU A 11 -13.15 -18.11 -41.70
N THR A 12 -13.58 -17.01 -42.32
CA THR A 12 -13.31 -15.65 -41.83
C THR A 12 -13.95 -15.37 -40.49
N ILE A 13 -15.17 -15.85 -40.23
CA ILE A 13 -15.85 -15.70 -38.93
C ILE A 13 -15.05 -16.36 -37.81
N PHE A 14 -14.41 -17.50 -38.06
CA PHE A 14 -13.59 -18.18 -37.07
C PHE A 14 -12.16 -17.59 -36.94
N LEU A 15 -11.53 -17.20 -38.06
CA LEU A 15 -10.16 -16.71 -38.05
C LEU A 15 -10.02 -15.32 -37.46
N ILE A 16 -10.98 -14.42 -37.67
CA ILE A 16 -10.89 -13.03 -37.16
C ILE A 16 -10.82 -12.97 -35.62
N PRO A 17 -11.71 -13.65 -34.85
CA PRO A 17 -11.59 -13.65 -33.39
C PRO A 17 -10.26 -14.23 -32.89
N ILE A 18 -9.78 -15.31 -33.48
CA ILE A 18 -8.51 -15.93 -33.11
C ILE A 18 -7.36 -14.96 -33.36
N LEU A 19 -7.34 -14.28 -34.48
CA LEU A 19 -6.31 -13.31 -34.84
C LEU A 19 -6.32 -12.10 -33.90
N VAL A 20 -7.52 -11.58 -33.57
CA VAL A 20 -7.66 -10.46 -32.63
C VAL A 20 -7.18 -10.83 -31.23
N ILE A 21 -7.56 -12.01 -30.73
CA ILE A 21 -7.12 -12.49 -29.40
C ILE A 21 -5.61 -12.69 -29.39
N SER A 22 -5.05 -13.33 -30.42
CA SER A 22 -3.61 -13.58 -30.52
C SER A 22 -2.81 -12.29 -30.59
N LEU A 23 -3.24 -11.32 -31.41
CA LEU A 23 -2.60 -10.00 -31.50
C LEU A 23 -2.70 -9.22 -30.18
N SER A 24 -3.87 -9.22 -29.54
CA SER A 24 -4.08 -8.54 -28.27
C SER A 24 -3.19 -9.15 -27.17
N THR A 25 -3.11 -10.46 -27.11
CA THR A 25 -2.27 -11.19 -26.18
C THR A 25 -0.79 -10.90 -26.43
N ALA A 26 -0.35 -10.98 -27.69
CA ALA A 26 1.03 -10.64 -28.07
C ALA A 26 1.37 -9.18 -27.69
N TRP A 27 0.47 -8.24 -27.97
CA TRP A 27 0.62 -6.83 -27.61
C TRP A 27 0.83 -6.63 -26.11
N TYR A 28 0.04 -7.34 -25.29
CA TYR A 28 0.16 -7.30 -23.83
C TYR A 28 1.51 -7.85 -23.35
N TYR A 29 1.92 -9.05 -23.83
CA TYR A 29 3.19 -9.68 -23.42
C TYR A 29 4.44 -8.96 -23.95
N LEU A 30 4.35 -8.27 -25.08
CA LEU A 30 5.42 -7.42 -25.60
C LEU A 30 5.56 -6.09 -24.83
N GLY A 31 4.74 -5.85 -23.81
CA GLY A 31 4.83 -4.67 -22.93
C GLY A 31 4.27 -3.38 -23.54
N PHE A 32 3.50 -3.47 -24.63
CA PHE A 32 2.78 -2.35 -25.23
C PHE A 32 1.44 -2.06 -24.55
N GLY A 33 1.10 -2.82 -23.49
CA GLY A 33 -0.09 -2.57 -22.68
C GLY A 33 -0.07 -1.19 -22.00
N PRO A 34 -1.21 -0.68 -21.55
CA PRO A 34 -1.28 0.61 -20.88
C PRO A 34 -0.41 0.59 -19.61
N LYS A 35 0.66 1.39 -19.61
CA LYS A 35 1.56 1.58 -18.46
C LYS A 35 1.09 2.72 -17.53
N THR A 36 -0.16 3.15 -17.64
CA THR A 36 -0.68 4.22 -16.81
C THR A 36 -0.81 3.73 -15.37
N LYS A 37 0.06 4.23 -14.49
CA LYS A 37 -0.12 4.09 -13.05
C LYS A 37 -1.48 4.70 -12.68
N VAL A 38 -2.37 3.91 -12.11
CA VAL A 38 -3.67 4.37 -11.64
C VAL A 38 -3.54 5.04 -10.27
N ASN A 39 -2.47 4.72 -9.53
CA ASN A 39 -2.17 5.21 -8.20
C ASN A 39 -1.16 6.34 -8.24
N TYR A 40 -1.31 7.30 -7.36
CA TYR A 40 -0.31 8.36 -7.13
C TYR A 40 0.85 7.86 -6.27
N GLY A 41 0.56 6.97 -5.29
CA GLY A 41 1.57 6.26 -4.54
C GLY A 41 2.26 5.19 -5.37
N ASP A 42 3.46 4.79 -4.95
CA ASP A 42 4.20 3.71 -5.56
C ASP A 42 3.77 2.35 -5.01
N LEU A 43 3.59 1.37 -5.90
CA LEU A 43 3.30 -0.01 -5.50
C LEU A 43 4.55 -0.68 -4.94
N ILE A 44 4.37 -1.51 -3.92
CA ILE A 44 5.42 -2.37 -3.38
C ILE A 44 5.34 -3.72 -4.08
N GLU A 45 6.38 -4.04 -4.85
CA GLU A 45 6.48 -5.29 -5.61
C GLU A 45 7.84 -5.98 -5.36
N PRO A 46 7.84 -7.21 -4.82
CA PRO A 46 6.69 -7.97 -4.30
C PRO A 46 6.06 -7.33 -3.07
N SER A 47 4.75 -7.59 -2.83
CA SER A 47 4.07 -7.11 -1.63
C SER A 47 4.74 -7.68 -0.38
N LEU A 48 4.86 -6.86 0.65
CA LEU A 48 5.49 -7.22 1.91
C LEU A 48 4.42 -7.56 2.95
N TYR A 49 4.55 -8.72 3.61
CA TYR A 49 3.62 -9.12 4.66
C TYR A 49 4.14 -8.69 6.04
N LEU A 50 3.33 -7.92 6.79
CA LEU A 50 3.71 -7.39 8.10
C LEU A 50 4.00 -8.49 9.13
N GLY A 51 3.34 -9.63 9.04
CA GLY A 51 3.58 -10.78 9.93
C GLY A 51 4.97 -11.41 9.83
N GLU A 52 5.77 -11.05 8.80
CA GLU A 52 7.16 -11.52 8.66
C GLU A 52 8.19 -10.54 9.27
N LEU A 53 7.75 -9.42 9.84
CA LEU A 53 8.64 -8.31 10.21
C LEU A 53 9.04 -8.28 11.70
N ASP A 54 8.70 -9.28 12.50
CA ASP A 54 8.97 -9.31 13.94
C ASP A 54 8.55 -8.00 14.64
N LEU A 55 7.26 -7.72 14.54
CA LEU A 55 6.62 -6.52 15.08
C LEU A 55 5.77 -6.86 16.31
N GLU A 56 5.68 -5.92 17.24
CA GLU A 56 4.78 -6.01 18.41
C GLU A 56 3.81 -4.83 18.45
N LEU A 57 2.56 -5.12 18.79
CA LEU A 57 1.52 -4.15 19.07
C LEU A 57 1.05 -4.34 20.50
N ASP A 58 1.01 -3.27 21.30
CA ASP A 58 0.58 -3.31 22.70
C ASP A 58 1.32 -4.39 23.52
N TYR A 59 2.63 -4.53 23.32
CA TYR A 59 3.51 -5.52 23.98
C TYR A 59 3.17 -6.99 23.65
N GLN A 60 2.43 -7.23 22.57
CA GLN A 60 2.13 -8.56 22.05
C GLN A 60 2.64 -8.68 20.62
N TYR A 61 3.12 -9.88 20.26
CA TYR A 61 3.50 -10.14 18.87
C TYR A 61 2.35 -9.77 17.93
N LEU A 62 2.67 -9.06 16.84
CA LEU A 62 1.68 -8.60 15.88
C LEU A 62 1.08 -9.80 15.13
N ASP A 63 -0.02 -10.31 15.66
CA ASP A 63 -0.82 -11.33 14.99
C ASP A 63 -1.90 -10.67 14.14
N ILE A 64 -1.65 -10.64 12.83
CA ILE A 64 -2.55 -10.03 11.85
C ILE A 64 -3.93 -10.69 11.86
N ASP A 65 -4.01 -11.99 12.12
CA ASP A 65 -5.28 -12.73 12.13
C ASP A 65 -6.17 -12.37 13.34
N SER A 66 -5.55 -11.97 14.46
CA SER A 66 -6.26 -11.52 15.66
C SER A 66 -6.59 -10.02 15.66
N MET A 67 -5.97 -9.24 14.77
CA MET A 67 -6.22 -7.81 14.66
C MET A 67 -7.59 -7.50 14.03
N GLU A 68 -8.13 -6.34 14.40
CA GLU A 68 -9.24 -5.78 13.63
C GLU A 68 -8.82 -5.64 12.16
N ARG A 69 -9.58 -6.27 11.26
CA ARG A 69 -9.33 -6.25 9.83
C ARG A 69 -9.58 -4.85 9.24
N LYS A 70 -8.68 -3.93 9.55
CA LYS A 70 -8.69 -2.54 9.08
C LYS A 70 -7.48 -2.24 8.20
N TRP A 71 -7.64 -1.28 7.34
CA TRP A 71 -6.54 -0.68 6.60
C TRP A 71 -5.59 0.03 7.55
N MET A 72 -4.29 -0.02 7.27
CA MET A 72 -3.27 0.60 8.10
C MET A 72 -2.52 1.68 7.33
N LEU A 73 -2.34 2.84 7.97
CA LEU A 73 -1.41 3.88 7.55
C LEU A 73 -0.24 3.85 8.53
N ILE A 74 0.94 3.46 8.04
CA ILE A 74 2.11 3.18 8.89
C ILE A 74 3.24 4.12 8.51
N THR A 75 3.80 4.84 9.50
CA THR A 75 5.03 5.61 9.36
C THR A 75 6.13 4.91 10.15
N PHE A 76 7.20 4.48 9.46
CA PHE A 76 8.37 3.89 10.11
C PHE A 76 9.38 4.98 10.45
N ILE A 77 9.86 4.99 11.70
CA ILE A 77 10.82 5.96 12.21
C ILE A 77 12.04 5.22 12.76
N LYS A 78 13.24 5.55 12.24
CA LYS A 78 14.49 4.93 12.70
C LYS A 78 15.02 5.61 13.96
N ASP A 79 15.23 6.91 13.88
CA ASP A 79 15.92 7.69 14.91
C ASP A 79 15.00 8.80 15.46
N LYS A 80 15.04 9.98 14.87
CA LYS A 80 14.26 11.14 15.30
C LYS A 80 13.13 11.42 14.34
N CYS A 81 11.98 11.81 14.88
CA CYS A 81 10.91 12.37 14.08
C CYS A 81 11.17 13.87 13.88
N ASP A 82 11.72 14.23 12.74
CA ASP A 82 11.95 15.60 12.32
C ASP A 82 10.65 16.27 11.81
N GLU A 83 10.75 17.50 11.30
CA GLU A 83 9.60 18.24 10.78
C GLU A 83 8.89 17.50 9.66
N SER A 84 9.62 16.89 8.72
CA SER A 84 9.06 16.08 7.62
C SER A 84 8.31 14.85 8.13
N CYS A 85 8.83 14.19 9.16
CA CYS A 85 8.17 13.08 9.83
C CYS A 85 6.87 13.53 10.50
N LEU A 86 6.88 14.63 11.25
CA LEU A 86 5.69 15.19 11.90
C LEU A 86 4.64 15.61 10.86
N GLU A 87 5.06 16.20 9.75
CA GLU A 87 4.17 16.55 8.63
C GLU A 87 3.50 15.31 8.04
N THR A 88 4.25 14.22 7.85
CA THR A 88 3.70 12.94 7.36
C THR A 88 2.62 12.39 8.29
N ILE A 89 2.87 12.38 9.60
CA ILE A 89 1.89 11.95 10.61
C ILE A 89 0.66 12.87 10.59
N TYR A 90 0.88 14.18 10.44
CA TYR A 90 -0.19 15.16 10.35
C TYR A 90 -1.05 14.94 9.09
N ILE A 91 -0.43 14.75 7.91
CA ILE A 91 -1.13 14.46 6.66
C ILE A 91 -1.94 13.16 6.78
N ALA A 92 -1.36 12.10 7.34
CA ALA A 92 -2.06 10.84 7.57
C ALA A 92 -3.30 11.03 8.46
N ARG A 93 -3.22 11.89 9.50
CA ARG A 93 -4.37 12.27 10.33
C ARG A 93 -5.43 13.02 9.53
N GLN A 94 -5.02 14.06 8.79
CA GLN A 94 -5.95 14.89 8.00
C GLN A 94 -6.69 14.05 6.96
N VAL A 95 -5.97 13.20 6.23
CA VAL A 95 -6.56 12.33 5.21
C VAL A 95 -7.52 11.34 5.85
N ASN A 96 -7.18 10.74 7.00
CA ASN A 96 -8.08 9.83 7.71
C ASN A 96 -9.40 10.55 8.08
N VAL A 97 -9.33 11.78 8.62
CA VAL A 97 -10.54 12.58 8.93
C VAL A 97 -11.36 12.89 7.67
N LEU A 98 -10.70 13.20 6.54
CA LEU A 98 -11.35 13.50 5.26
C LEU A 98 -12.01 12.27 4.60
N LEU A 99 -11.71 11.06 5.06
CA LEU A 99 -12.43 9.86 4.67
C LEU A 99 -13.85 9.81 5.24
N SER A 100 -14.18 10.65 6.23
CA SER A 100 -15.53 10.83 6.79
C SER A 100 -16.13 9.49 7.26
N ARG A 101 -17.17 8.99 6.60
CA ARG A 101 -17.85 7.73 6.97
C ARG A 101 -16.93 6.50 6.91
N GLU A 102 -15.91 6.53 6.08
CA GLU A 102 -14.95 5.45 5.91
C GLU A 102 -13.76 5.54 6.88
N GLN A 103 -13.70 6.60 7.70
CA GLN A 103 -12.60 6.85 8.65
C GLN A 103 -12.34 5.65 9.58
N GLY A 104 -13.39 5.00 10.06
CA GLY A 104 -13.29 3.84 10.96
C GLY A 104 -12.67 2.59 10.33
N ARG A 105 -12.51 2.57 9.00
CA ARG A 105 -11.86 1.48 8.26
C ARG A 105 -10.34 1.60 8.24
N PHE A 106 -9.78 2.72 8.67
CA PHE A 106 -8.33 2.93 8.78
C PHE A 106 -7.88 3.10 10.21
N LYS A 107 -6.73 2.51 10.52
CA LYS A 107 -5.94 2.82 11.73
C LYS A 107 -4.61 3.44 11.34
N ARG A 108 -4.10 4.32 12.18
CA ARG A 108 -2.81 4.99 11.98
C ARG A 108 -1.81 4.45 12.97
N TYR A 109 -0.60 4.18 12.48
CA TYR A 109 0.48 3.61 13.27
C TYR A 109 1.78 4.36 13.05
N VAL A 110 2.56 4.45 14.12
CA VAL A 110 3.99 4.77 14.10
C VAL A 110 4.74 3.52 14.51
N ALA A 111 5.67 3.09 13.68
CA ALA A 111 6.51 1.92 13.93
C ALA A 111 7.96 2.36 14.18
N SER A 112 8.54 1.95 15.30
CA SER A 112 9.93 2.25 15.67
C SER A 112 10.46 1.23 16.68
N THR A 113 11.74 1.31 17.01
CA THR A 113 12.31 0.50 18.09
C THR A 113 11.74 0.90 19.46
N ALA A 114 11.75 -0.03 20.42
CA ALA A 114 11.23 0.22 21.78
C ALA A 114 11.84 1.45 22.45
N ASP A 115 13.14 1.69 22.27
CA ASP A 115 13.82 2.82 22.89
C ASP A 115 13.42 4.16 22.26
N GLN A 116 13.20 4.18 20.95
CA GLN A 116 12.71 5.36 20.24
C GLN A 116 11.23 5.65 20.59
N LEU A 117 10.40 4.64 20.70
CA LEU A 117 8.99 4.80 21.09
C LEU A 117 8.85 5.43 22.46
N LYS A 118 9.67 5.04 23.45
CA LYS A 118 9.67 5.67 24.79
C LYS A 118 9.87 7.20 24.72
N ILE A 119 10.62 7.68 23.72
CA ILE A 119 10.89 9.10 23.52
C ILE A 119 9.78 9.79 22.74
N LEU A 120 9.30 9.13 21.67
CA LEU A 120 8.36 9.71 20.71
C LEU A 120 6.90 9.67 21.19
N GLU A 121 6.50 8.57 21.81
CA GLU A 121 5.12 8.30 22.19
C GLU A 121 4.49 9.40 23.05
N PRO A 122 5.10 9.91 24.15
CA PRO A 122 4.50 10.94 24.97
C PRO A 122 4.19 12.22 24.21
N SER A 123 5.05 12.62 23.27
CA SER A 123 4.86 13.83 22.47
C SER A 123 3.84 13.63 21.36
N LEU A 124 3.78 12.44 20.77
CA LEU A 124 2.85 12.13 19.68
C LEU A 124 1.43 11.89 20.20
N ILE A 125 1.25 11.19 21.32
CA ILE A 125 -0.07 10.96 21.92
C ILE A 125 -0.75 12.29 22.29
N SER A 126 0.02 13.24 22.83
CA SER A 126 -0.54 14.53 23.24
C SER A 126 -1.09 15.35 22.07
N ASN A 127 -0.57 15.14 20.86
CA ASN A 127 -0.89 15.92 19.67
C ASN A 127 -1.75 15.16 18.63
N TYR A 128 -1.76 13.82 18.69
CA TYR A 128 -2.42 12.98 17.69
C TYR A 128 -3.29 11.92 18.35
N GLU A 129 -4.57 12.21 18.52
CA GLU A 129 -5.56 11.24 19.01
C GLU A 129 -5.66 10.01 18.10
N ASN A 130 -5.89 8.83 18.69
CA ASN A 130 -6.04 7.55 17.97
C ASN A 130 -4.83 7.18 17.08
N LEU A 131 -3.63 7.58 17.47
CA LEU A 131 -2.39 7.08 16.91
C LEU A 131 -1.95 5.86 17.72
N ASN A 132 -1.64 4.77 17.03
CA ASN A 132 -1.18 3.53 17.65
C ASN A 132 0.33 3.36 17.40
N PHE A 133 0.99 2.54 18.21
CA PHE A 133 2.44 2.36 18.15
C PHE A 133 2.77 0.89 17.93
N ILE A 134 3.71 0.63 17.03
CA ILE A 134 4.22 -0.70 16.72
C ILE A 134 5.70 -0.71 17.09
N THR A 135 6.10 -1.68 17.94
CA THR A 135 7.50 -1.90 18.27
C THR A 135 8.15 -2.79 17.22
N ILE A 136 9.30 -2.37 16.73
CA ILE A 136 10.17 -3.14 15.84
C ILE A 136 11.22 -3.84 16.71
N ASN A 137 11.17 -5.17 16.79
CA ASN A 137 12.15 -5.96 17.55
C ASN A 137 13.45 -6.17 16.77
N ASN A 138 13.35 -6.35 15.47
CA ASN A 138 14.49 -6.57 14.60
C ASN A 138 14.50 -5.57 13.43
N LEU A 139 15.22 -4.47 13.62
CA LEU A 139 15.31 -3.39 12.64
C LEU A 139 16.00 -3.84 11.33
N ASP A 140 17.06 -4.66 11.45
CA ASP A 140 17.83 -5.14 10.30
C ASP A 140 16.97 -6.05 9.42
N LEU A 141 16.12 -6.90 10.03
CA LEU A 141 15.16 -7.72 9.33
C LEU A 141 14.17 -6.86 8.54
N VAL A 142 13.60 -5.84 9.19
CA VAL A 142 12.65 -4.92 8.55
C VAL A 142 13.31 -4.20 7.37
N GLU A 143 14.51 -3.62 7.56
CA GLU A 143 15.25 -2.96 6.48
C GLU A 143 15.52 -3.92 5.30
N SER A 144 15.97 -5.15 5.59
CA SER A 144 16.28 -6.12 4.54
C SER A 144 15.05 -6.51 3.72
N LYS A 145 13.92 -6.72 4.39
CA LYS A 145 12.65 -7.07 3.73
C LYS A 145 12.12 -5.95 2.83
N PHE A 146 12.18 -4.69 3.28
CA PHE A 146 11.82 -3.55 2.42
C PHE A 146 12.78 -3.39 1.24
N LYS A 147 14.08 -3.66 1.45
CA LYS A 147 15.06 -3.62 0.36
C LYS A 147 14.83 -4.69 -0.70
N GLU A 148 14.36 -5.90 -0.33
CA GLU A 148 13.93 -6.94 -1.27
C GLU A 148 12.83 -6.42 -2.21
N SER A 149 11.92 -5.60 -1.68
CA SER A 149 10.87 -4.91 -2.44
C SER A 149 11.33 -3.60 -3.09
N LYS A 150 12.65 -3.35 -3.16
CA LYS A 150 13.27 -2.15 -3.75
C LYS A 150 12.87 -0.83 -3.09
N VAL A 151 12.42 -0.88 -1.85
CA VAL A 151 12.07 0.30 -1.05
C VAL A 151 13.17 0.54 -0.04
N ASN A 152 13.70 1.77 -0.02
CA ASN A 152 14.61 2.19 1.04
C ASN A 152 13.81 2.82 2.18
N LEU A 153 13.58 2.04 3.24
CA LEU A 153 12.66 2.38 4.32
C LEU A 153 12.96 3.71 5.02
N PHE A 154 14.25 4.03 5.18
CA PHE A 154 14.70 5.18 5.98
C PHE A 154 15.48 6.24 5.19
N GLN A 155 15.44 6.19 3.86
CA GLN A 155 16.10 7.23 3.04
C GLN A 155 15.37 8.58 3.13
N SER A 156 14.05 8.55 3.29
CA SER A 156 13.20 9.72 3.49
C SER A 156 12.02 9.31 4.37
N THR A 157 11.26 10.27 4.86
CA THR A 157 10.02 9.97 5.56
C THR A 157 9.03 9.34 4.61
N ASN A 158 8.55 8.17 4.95
CA ASN A 158 7.64 7.37 4.14
C ASN A 158 6.34 7.07 4.87
N LEU A 159 5.23 7.10 4.14
CA LEU A 159 3.94 6.62 4.61
C LEU A 159 3.56 5.36 3.83
N PHE A 160 3.31 4.29 4.54
CA PHE A 160 2.93 3.01 3.97
C PHE A 160 1.45 2.73 4.17
N VAL A 161 0.85 2.07 3.18
CA VAL A 161 -0.53 1.60 3.26
C VAL A 161 -0.52 0.08 3.24
N ALA A 162 -1.02 -0.53 4.33
CA ALA A 162 -1.23 -1.96 4.38
C ALA A 162 -2.73 -2.30 4.34
N ASP A 163 -3.03 -3.41 3.69
CA ASP A 163 -4.39 -3.92 3.58
C ASP A 163 -4.85 -4.61 4.88
N PRO A 164 -6.14 -4.92 5.01
CA PRO A 164 -6.68 -5.62 6.20
C PRO A 164 -6.15 -7.04 6.41
N LEU A 165 -5.37 -7.57 5.48
CA LEU A 165 -4.70 -8.87 5.60
C LEU A 165 -3.22 -8.72 5.99
N GLY A 166 -2.74 -7.49 6.20
CA GLY A 166 -1.37 -7.21 6.59
C GLY A 166 -0.37 -7.09 5.44
N ASN A 167 -0.81 -7.03 4.19
CA ASN A 167 0.10 -6.81 3.07
C ASN A 167 0.34 -5.32 2.86
N VAL A 168 1.58 -4.90 2.89
CA VAL A 168 1.99 -3.53 2.54
C VAL A 168 1.99 -3.40 1.03
N ILE A 169 1.10 -2.58 0.48
CA ILE A 169 0.83 -2.52 -0.96
C ILE A 169 1.23 -1.21 -1.63
N LEU A 170 1.19 -0.11 -0.89
CA LEU A 170 1.52 1.23 -1.39
C LEU A 170 2.45 1.95 -0.44
N TYR A 171 3.28 2.81 -0.98
CA TYR A 171 4.03 3.79 -0.18
C TYR A 171 4.09 5.15 -0.86
N TYR A 172 4.29 6.16 -0.04
CA TYR A 172 4.50 7.55 -0.43
C TYR A 172 5.78 8.02 0.22
N SER A 173 6.66 8.67 -0.52
CA SER A 173 7.95 9.16 -0.03
C SER A 173 8.13 10.66 -0.30
N GLY A 174 8.88 11.33 0.57
CA GLY A 174 9.14 12.77 0.46
C GLY A 174 7.90 13.62 0.77
N ASP A 175 7.70 14.68 0.00
CA ASP A 175 6.53 15.58 0.10
C ASP A 175 5.24 14.84 -0.27
N ILE A 176 4.45 14.47 0.73
CA ILE A 176 3.22 13.72 0.53
C ILE A 176 2.06 14.68 0.22
N ASP A 177 1.54 14.61 -0.99
CA ASP A 177 0.31 15.31 -1.37
C ASP A 177 -0.93 14.62 -0.77
N GLY A 178 -1.50 15.20 0.28
CA GLY A 178 -2.68 14.66 0.96
C GLY A 178 -3.90 14.46 0.04
N LYS A 179 -4.06 15.26 -1.03
CA LYS A 179 -5.16 15.09 -1.99
C LYS A 179 -4.97 13.83 -2.83
N LYS A 180 -3.74 13.55 -3.25
CA LYS A 180 -3.37 12.36 -4.00
C LYS A 180 -3.52 11.11 -3.12
N LEU A 181 -3.00 11.16 -1.89
CA LEU A 181 -3.20 10.10 -0.90
C LEU A 181 -4.68 9.80 -0.68
N LEU A 182 -5.50 10.83 -0.42
CA LEU A 182 -6.95 10.68 -0.24
C LEU A 182 -7.64 10.03 -1.45
N ALA A 183 -7.23 10.42 -2.66
CA ALA A 183 -7.79 9.87 -3.90
C ALA A 183 -7.49 8.37 -4.02
N ASP A 184 -6.27 7.95 -3.70
CA ASP A 184 -5.88 6.53 -3.76
C ASP A 184 -6.58 5.71 -2.67
N LEU A 185 -6.65 6.22 -1.42
CA LEU A 185 -7.37 5.53 -0.35
C LEU A 185 -8.85 5.35 -0.68
N LYS A 186 -9.51 6.35 -1.28
CA LYS A 186 -10.90 6.21 -1.74
C LYS A 186 -11.06 5.15 -2.83
N LYS A 187 -10.09 5.00 -3.74
CA LYS A 187 -10.10 3.92 -4.75
C LYS A 187 -9.96 2.56 -4.09
N LEU A 188 -9.02 2.41 -3.13
CA LEU A 188 -8.83 1.16 -2.39
C LEU A 188 -10.11 0.76 -1.65
N LEU A 189 -10.73 1.67 -0.92
CA LEU A 189 -11.97 1.42 -0.20
C LEU A 189 -13.13 1.06 -1.11
N LYS A 190 -13.22 1.67 -2.29
CA LYS A 190 -14.24 1.34 -3.29
C LYS A 190 -14.06 -0.07 -3.86
N ALA A 191 -12.82 -0.51 -4.03
CA ALA A 191 -12.48 -1.83 -4.55
C ALA A 191 -12.60 -2.92 -3.47
N SER A 192 -12.33 -2.59 -2.20
CA SER A 192 -12.34 -3.52 -1.08
C SER A 192 -13.67 -3.47 -0.32
N LYS A 193 -14.21 -4.67 -0.02
CA LYS A 193 -15.37 -4.83 0.87
C LYS A 193 -14.96 -5.18 2.31
N ILE A 194 -13.64 -5.34 2.56
CA ILE A 194 -13.05 -5.72 3.85
C ILE A 194 -12.52 -4.44 4.54
N GLY A 195 -12.58 -4.41 5.85
CA GLY A 195 -12.09 -3.30 6.66
C GLY A 195 -13.18 -2.41 7.20
#